data_802a55fdc702ebb1c44b1bb8e2d39c90
#
_entry.id   802a55fdc702ebb1c44b1bb8e2d39c90
#
_cell.length_a   1.000
_cell.length_b   1.000
_cell.length_c   1.000
_cell.angle_alpha   90.00
_cell.angle_beta   90.00
_cell.angle_gamma   90.00
#
_symmetry.space_group_name_H-M   'P 1'
#
loop_
_entity.id
_entity.type
_entity.pdbx_description
1 polymer ?
#
loop_
_entity_poly.entity_id
_entity_poly.type
_entity_poly.pdbx_seq_one_letter_code
_entity_poly.pdbx_strand_id
1 'polypeptide(L)'
;STREVWPFSWQVRIGWYLESDGIRVTWSVFNTSDETWGYSSGWHPGFALPVASEPGWTVRFNSVCTGPFATQKRTLQISDNAPGIAAFPLLPESFNHGAVYFSQSDDNHWAVCSPDGVEQIVFAGNQQWLALWGIPGANLLCVEPLSGTTDDPCFDGQIAHKRGIQWLNAGEQHSHWLSVRFPADSGR
;
A
#
# COMPACT_ATOMS: atom_id res chain seq x y z
N SER A 1 28.25 5.83 -0.04
CA SER A 1 27.82 4.51 0.49
C SER A 1 26.53 4.65 1.25
N THR A 2 25.62 3.67 1.21
CA THR A 2 24.37 3.71 1.98
C THR A 2 24.63 3.80 3.50
N ARG A 3 25.77 3.34 3.96
CA ARG A 3 26.18 3.41 5.38
C ARG A 3 26.38 4.83 5.94
N GLU A 4 26.53 5.83 5.09
CA GLU A 4 26.63 7.23 5.53
C GLU A 4 25.31 7.80 6.00
N VAL A 5 24.18 7.30 5.44
CA VAL A 5 22.81 7.73 5.75
C VAL A 5 22.02 6.67 6.52
N TRP A 6 22.47 5.41 6.46
CA TRP A 6 21.90 4.26 7.14
C TRP A 6 23.03 3.38 7.70
N PRO A 7 23.45 3.58 8.94
CA PRO A 7 24.70 2.99 9.47
C PRO A 7 24.59 1.50 9.82
N PHE A 8 23.39 0.93 9.82
CA PHE A 8 23.16 -0.45 10.21
C PHE A 8 23.51 -1.42 9.09
N SER A 9 23.88 -2.64 9.45
CA SER A 9 24.03 -3.75 8.52
C SER A 9 22.69 -4.44 8.33
N TRP A 10 22.33 -4.68 7.07
CA TRP A 10 21.04 -5.27 6.71
C TRP A 10 21.13 -6.05 5.39
N GLN A 11 20.16 -6.92 5.19
CA GLN A 11 19.94 -7.61 3.94
C GLN A 11 18.45 -7.59 3.59
N VAL A 12 18.13 -7.39 2.31
CA VAL A 12 16.79 -7.60 1.77
C VAL A 12 16.83 -8.69 0.71
N ARG A 13 15.91 -9.63 0.78
CA ARG A 13 15.67 -10.62 -0.26
C ARG A 13 14.30 -10.39 -0.87
N ILE A 14 14.23 -10.33 -2.19
CA ILE A 14 12.99 -10.18 -2.93
C ILE A 14 12.80 -11.44 -3.79
N GLY A 15 11.64 -12.08 -3.66
CA GLY A 15 11.20 -13.23 -4.45
C GLY A 15 10.03 -12.85 -5.35
N TRP A 16 10.08 -13.29 -6.60
CA TRP A 16 9.03 -13.13 -7.59
C TRP A 16 8.53 -14.50 -8.02
N TYR A 17 7.23 -14.72 -7.91
CA TYR A 17 6.59 -15.98 -8.25
C TYR A 17 5.48 -15.72 -9.25
N LEU A 18 5.62 -16.26 -10.46
CA LEU A 18 4.56 -16.24 -11.45
C LEU A 18 3.54 -17.32 -11.10
N GLU A 19 2.28 -16.94 -11.07
CA GLU A 19 1.13 -17.81 -10.85
C GLU A 19 0.32 -17.88 -12.15
N SER A 20 -0.65 -18.80 -12.25
CA SER A 20 -1.43 -18.99 -13.47
C SER A 20 -2.25 -17.76 -13.87
N ASP A 21 -2.66 -16.96 -12.89
CA ASP A 21 -3.52 -15.78 -13.04
C ASP A 21 -2.91 -14.51 -12.44
N GLY A 22 -1.60 -14.52 -12.13
CA GLY A 22 -1.00 -13.35 -11.51
C GLY A 22 0.44 -13.50 -11.11
N ILE A 23 0.80 -12.72 -10.08
CA ILE A 23 2.15 -12.67 -9.53
C ILE A 23 2.09 -12.56 -8.01
N ARG A 24 2.96 -13.28 -7.34
CA ARG A 24 3.24 -13.11 -5.93
C ARG A 24 4.63 -12.55 -5.73
N VAL A 25 4.73 -11.51 -4.92
CA VAL A 25 6.01 -10.90 -4.52
C VAL A 25 6.19 -11.11 -3.03
N THR A 26 7.37 -11.54 -2.64
CA THR A 26 7.77 -11.62 -1.23
C THR A 26 9.02 -10.78 -1.02
N TRP A 27 9.13 -10.15 0.14
CA TRP A 27 10.40 -9.55 0.54
C TRP A 27 10.64 -9.77 2.02
N SER A 28 11.88 -10.09 2.34
CA SER A 28 12.32 -10.30 3.71
C SER A 28 13.41 -9.31 4.05
N VAL A 29 13.26 -8.65 5.18
CA VAL A 29 14.22 -7.68 5.72
C VAL A 29 14.92 -8.33 6.90
N PHE A 30 16.25 -8.41 6.84
CA PHE A 30 17.10 -9.03 7.86
C PHE A 30 17.93 -7.95 8.53
N ASN A 31 17.92 -7.92 9.84
CA ASN A 31 18.87 -7.17 10.63
C ASN A 31 20.13 -8.02 10.81
N THR A 32 21.21 -7.66 10.12
CA THR A 32 22.52 -8.33 10.23
C THR A 32 23.51 -7.55 11.09
N SER A 33 23.04 -6.50 11.80
CA SER A 33 23.80 -5.78 12.81
C SER A 33 23.55 -6.34 14.20
N ASP A 34 24.31 -5.88 15.17
CA ASP A 34 24.19 -6.16 16.61
C ASP A 34 23.29 -5.15 17.34
N GLU A 35 22.73 -4.18 16.64
CA GLU A 35 21.84 -3.15 17.16
C GLU A 35 20.40 -3.33 16.64
N THR A 36 19.42 -2.89 17.44
CA THR A 36 18.01 -2.79 17.00
C THR A 36 17.83 -1.54 16.14
N TRP A 37 17.14 -1.68 15.02
CA TRP A 37 16.77 -0.54 14.18
C TRP A 37 15.36 -0.69 13.59
N GLY A 38 14.78 0.45 13.19
CA GLY A 38 13.43 0.51 12.65
C GLY A 38 13.42 0.77 11.16
N TYR A 39 12.41 0.24 10.46
CA TYR A 39 12.20 0.47 9.03
C TYR A 39 10.71 0.53 8.69
N SER A 40 10.40 1.00 7.51
CA SER A 40 9.13 0.74 6.84
C SER A 40 9.39 0.28 5.41
N SER A 41 8.48 -0.50 4.89
CA SER A 41 8.58 -1.03 3.52
C SER A 41 7.21 -1.14 2.89
N GLY A 42 7.19 -1.26 1.57
CA GLY A 42 5.98 -1.46 0.82
C GLY A 42 6.25 -1.71 -0.65
N TRP A 43 5.18 -1.80 -1.39
CA TRP A 43 5.19 -1.99 -2.83
C TRP A 43 4.41 -0.86 -3.49
N HIS A 44 4.87 -0.36 -4.64
CA HIS A 44 4.23 0.75 -5.35
C HIS A 44 3.96 0.40 -6.82
N PRO A 45 3.12 -0.63 -7.10
CA PRO A 45 2.78 -1.00 -8.47
C PRO A 45 1.79 0.00 -9.07
N GLY A 46 1.99 0.34 -10.34
CA GLY A 46 1.07 1.13 -11.14
C GLY A 46 0.39 0.26 -12.20
N PHE A 47 -0.91 0.48 -12.37
CA PHE A 47 -1.74 -0.26 -13.32
C PHE A 47 -2.33 0.71 -14.35
N ALA A 48 -2.23 0.33 -15.63
CA ALA A 48 -2.87 1.03 -16.73
C ALA A 48 -4.36 0.63 -16.75
N LEU A 49 -5.20 1.43 -16.10
CA LEU A 49 -6.64 1.24 -16.01
C LEU A 49 -7.37 2.48 -16.54
N PRO A 50 -8.50 2.36 -17.24
CA PRO A 50 -9.20 3.49 -17.85
C PRO A 50 -9.97 4.34 -16.84
N VAL A 51 -9.44 4.53 -15.64
CA VAL A 51 -10.09 5.21 -14.51
C VAL A 51 -10.41 6.69 -14.78
N ALA A 52 -9.67 7.33 -15.68
CA ALA A 52 -9.93 8.73 -16.06
C ALA A 52 -10.92 8.87 -17.19
N SER A 53 -11.02 7.88 -18.08
CA SER A 53 -11.89 7.90 -19.26
C SER A 53 -13.23 7.18 -19.04
N GLU A 54 -13.30 6.30 -18.05
CA GLU A 54 -14.48 5.51 -17.72
C GLU A 54 -14.85 5.73 -16.25
N PRO A 55 -15.91 6.49 -15.94
CA PRO A 55 -16.37 6.68 -14.56
C PRO A 55 -16.99 5.41 -13.97
N GLY A 56 -16.92 5.27 -12.65
CA GLY A 56 -17.56 4.17 -11.92
C GLY A 56 -16.60 3.07 -11.42
N TRP A 57 -15.31 3.19 -11.68
CA TRP A 57 -14.31 2.30 -11.08
C TRP A 57 -14.27 2.45 -9.54
N THR A 58 -14.06 1.33 -8.85
CA THR A 58 -14.03 1.31 -7.38
C THR A 58 -12.90 0.41 -6.88
N VAL A 59 -12.38 0.71 -5.69
CA VAL A 59 -11.62 -0.26 -4.89
C VAL A 59 -12.55 -0.81 -3.83
N ARG A 60 -12.76 -2.11 -3.81
CA ARG A 60 -13.59 -2.82 -2.85
C ARG A 60 -12.70 -3.56 -1.86
N PHE A 61 -13.00 -3.45 -0.57
CA PHE A 61 -12.30 -4.11 0.51
C PHE A 61 -13.08 -5.34 0.98
N ASN A 62 -12.40 -6.42 1.30
CA ASN A 62 -13.05 -7.63 1.83
C ASN A 62 -13.54 -7.40 3.28
N SER A 63 -12.80 -6.61 4.04
CA SER A 63 -13.18 -6.16 5.38
C SER A 63 -13.26 -4.63 5.42
N VAL A 64 -14.02 -4.10 6.37
CA VAL A 64 -14.13 -2.66 6.57
C VAL A 64 -12.75 -2.07 6.90
N CYS A 65 -12.30 -1.14 6.07
CA CYS A 65 -11.08 -0.35 6.30
C CYS A 65 -11.43 1.00 6.89
N THR A 66 -10.55 1.55 7.72
CA THR A 66 -10.70 2.93 8.23
C THR A 66 -10.06 3.91 7.25
N GLY A 67 -10.79 4.92 6.85
CA GLY A 67 -10.37 5.94 5.88
C GLY A 67 -11.55 6.44 5.03
N PRO A 68 -11.31 7.20 3.95
CA PRO A 68 -10.00 7.61 3.45
C PRO A 68 -9.32 8.67 4.30
N PHE A 69 -8.00 8.59 4.42
CA PHE A 69 -7.17 9.64 4.99
C PHE A 69 -6.48 10.38 3.84
N ALA A 70 -6.75 11.67 3.72
CA ALA A 70 -6.18 12.48 2.66
C ALA A 70 -4.79 13.00 3.02
N THR A 71 -3.93 13.13 2.00
CA THR A 71 -2.68 13.86 2.16
C THR A 71 -2.90 15.36 1.93
N GLN A 72 -2.18 16.19 2.72
CA GLN A 72 -2.06 17.62 2.50
C GLN A 72 -0.60 18.02 2.59
N LYS A 73 -0.08 18.72 1.58
CA LYS A 73 1.32 19.17 1.54
C LYS A 73 2.32 18.02 1.84
N ARG A 74 2.03 16.81 1.34
CA ARG A 74 2.80 15.58 1.55
C ARG A 74 2.75 14.99 2.96
N THR A 75 1.87 15.47 3.84
CA THR A 75 1.64 14.91 5.15
C THR A 75 0.28 14.22 5.22
N LEU A 76 0.12 13.24 6.09
CA LEU A 76 -1.10 12.48 6.25
C LEU A 76 -1.93 13.04 7.39
N GLN A 77 -3.16 13.45 7.09
CA GLN A 77 -4.13 13.90 8.08
C GLN A 77 -4.92 12.70 8.59
N ILE A 78 -4.60 12.21 9.80
CA ILE A 78 -5.38 11.16 10.46
C ILE A 78 -6.48 11.81 11.29
N SER A 79 -7.66 11.22 11.22
CA SER A 79 -8.81 11.56 12.06
C SER A 79 -9.27 10.34 12.83
N ASP A 80 -9.42 10.48 14.14
CA ASP A 80 -9.95 9.42 15.00
C ASP A 80 -11.44 9.10 14.69
N ASN A 81 -12.11 10.03 14.00
CA ASN A 81 -13.50 9.88 13.56
C ASN A 81 -13.61 9.45 12.08
N ALA A 82 -12.54 8.95 11.48
CA ALA A 82 -12.61 8.48 10.09
C ALA A 82 -13.60 7.30 9.98
N PRO A 83 -14.43 7.29 8.93
CA PRO A 83 -15.40 6.22 8.76
C PRO A 83 -14.74 4.89 8.46
N GLY A 84 -15.43 3.82 8.81
CA GLY A 84 -15.17 2.51 8.22
C GLY A 84 -15.86 2.41 6.87
N ILE A 85 -15.15 1.98 5.84
CA ILE A 85 -15.70 1.81 4.50
C ILE A 85 -15.40 0.42 3.94
N ALA A 86 -16.33 -0.09 3.12
CA ALA A 86 -16.17 -1.35 2.39
C ALA A 86 -15.74 -1.14 0.92
N ALA A 87 -15.88 0.07 0.41
CA ALA A 87 -15.46 0.42 -0.95
C ALA A 87 -15.09 1.90 -1.05
N PHE A 88 -14.19 2.22 -1.96
CA PHE A 88 -13.76 3.58 -2.29
C PHE A 88 -13.96 3.84 -3.79
N PRO A 89 -14.79 4.83 -4.19
CA PRO A 89 -14.97 5.18 -5.59
C PRO A 89 -13.73 5.91 -6.11
N LEU A 90 -13.29 5.53 -7.30
CA LEU A 90 -12.18 6.18 -8.00
C LEU A 90 -12.75 7.33 -8.85
N LEU A 91 -12.74 8.53 -8.30
CA LEU A 91 -13.21 9.74 -8.96
C LEU A 91 -12.02 10.51 -9.55
N PRO A 92 -12.23 11.31 -10.61
CA PRO A 92 -11.16 12.12 -11.19
C PRO A 92 -10.43 13.01 -10.18
N GLU A 93 -11.15 13.50 -9.17
CA GLU A 93 -10.65 14.38 -8.11
C GLU A 93 -10.02 13.64 -6.92
N SER A 94 -10.15 12.31 -6.83
CA SER A 94 -9.71 11.51 -5.67
C SER A 94 -8.24 11.76 -5.31
N PHE A 95 -7.41 12.11 -6.30
CA PHE A 95 -5.96 12.27 -6.12
C PHE A 95 -5.47 13.71 -6.32
N ASN A 96 -6.35 14.71 -6.33
CA ASN A 96 -5.98 16.12 -6.52
C ASN A 96 -5.00 16.65 -5.46
N HIS A 97 -4.99 16.05 -4.27
CA HIS A 97 -4.11 16.43 -3.17
C HIS A 97 -2.99 15.43 -2.91
N GLY A 98 -2.90 14.37 -3.69
CA GLY A 98 -1.93 13.28 -3.56
C GLY A 98 -2.60 11.95 -3.23
N ALA A 99 -1.85 11.04 -2.61
CA ALA A 99 -2.37 9.73 -2.24
C ALA A 99 -3.44 9.80 -1.16
N VAL A 100 -4.36 8.84 -1.20
CA VAL A 100 -5.32 8.58 -0.12
C VAL A 100 -4.95 7.28 0.57
N TYR A 101 -5.04 7.25 1.89
CA TYR A 101 -4.61 6.12 2.70
C TYR A 101 -5.79 5.47 3.41
N PHE A 102 -5.65 4.17 3.66
CA PHE A 102 -6.59 3.35 4.40
C PHE A 102 -5.81 2.51 5.41
N SER A 103 -6.29 2.49 6.66
CA SER A 103 -5.79 1.54 7.65
C SER A 103 -6.54 0.23 7.46
N GLN A 104 -5.82 -0.84 7.25
CA GLN A 104 -6.38 -2.17 7.00
C GLN A 104 -6.55 -2.94 8.30
N SER A 105 -7.53 -3.82 8.33
CA SER A 105 -7.66 -4.87 9.34
C SER A 105 -6.77 -6.07 9.00
N ASP A 106 -6.82 -7.12 9.79
CA ASP A 106 -6.00 -8.33 9.59
C ASP A 106 -6.29 -9.09 8.27
N ASP A 107 -7.45 -8.86 7.67
CA ASP A 107 -7.83 -9.45 6.36
C ASP A 107 -7.56 -8.47 5.22
N ASN A 108 -6.32 -8.44 4.78
CA ASN A 108 -5.79 -7.52 3.77
C ASN A 108 -6.06 -8.04 2.36
N HIS A 109 -7.33 -8.10 1.98
CA HIS A 109 -7.79 -8.40 0.63
C HIS A 109 -8.58 -7.23 0.06
N TRP A 110 -8.30 -6.86 -1.17
CA TRP A 110 -9.04 -5.82 -1.88
C TRP A 110 -9.04 -6.10 -3.38
N ALA A 111 -10.01 -5.53 -4.09
CA ALA A 111 -10.13 -5.67 -5.53
C ALA A 111 -10.38 -4.31 -6.18
N VAL A 112 -9.77 -4.09 -7.34
CA VAL A 112 -10.15 -3.02 -8.25
C VAL A 112 -11.23 -3.56 -9.16
N CYS A 113 -12.39 -2.91 -9.12
CA CYS A 113 -13.59 -3.32 -9.86
C CYS A 113 -13.91 -2.30 -10.95
N SER A 114 -14.27 -2.81 -12.11
CA SER A 114 -14.81 -2.02 -13.23
C SER A 114 -16.20 -1.44 -12.93
N PRO A 115 -16.73 -0.52 -13.76
CA PRO A 115 -18.03 0.12 -13.54
C PRO A 115 -19.21 -0.85 -13.44
N ASP A 116 -19.13 -2.01 -14.05
CA ASP A 116 -20.14 -3.07 -13.97
C ASP A 116 -19.94 -4.00 -12.74
N GLY A 117 -18.97 -3.69 -11.87
CA GLY A 117 -18.72 -4.39 -10.62
C GLY A 117 -17.86 -5.64 -10.73
N VAL A 118 -17.27 -5.91 -11.91
CA VAL A 118 -16.40 -7.06 -12.14
C VAL A 118 -15.00 -6.77 -11.58
N GLU A 119 -14.45 -7.72 -10.82
CA GLU A 119 -13.09 -7.63 -10.32
C GLU A 119 -12.08 -7.77 -11.47
N GLN A 120 -11.31 -6.72 -11.68
CA GLN A 120 -10.27 -6.68 -12.71
C GLN A 120 -8.90 -7.05 -12.16
N ILE A 121 -8.63 -6.65 -10.93
CA ILE A 121 -7.37 -6.95 -10.22
C ILE A 121 -7.73 -7.25 -8.78
N VAL A 122 -7.24 -8.38 -8.28
CA VAL A 122 -7.43 -8.82 -6.88
C VAL A 122 -6.09 -8.84 -6.18
N PHE A 123 -6.06 -8.27 -5.00
CA PHE A 123 -4.88 -8.15 -4.18
C PHE A 123 -5.06 -8.88 -2.84
N ALA A 124 -3.96 -9.43 -2.34
CA ALA A 124 -3.85 -9.91 -0.96
C ALA A 124 -2.44 -9.65 -0.44
N GLY A 125 -2.32 -9.26 0.83
CA GLY A 125 -1.02 -8.95 1.41
C GLY A 125 -1.03 -8.94 2.94
N ASN A 126 0.11 -8.64 3.56
CA ASN A 126 0.24 -8.55 5.01
C ASN A 126 0.68 -7.17 5.50
N GLN A 127 0.39 -6.11 4.73
CA GLN A 127 0.70 -4.74 5.10
C GLN A 127 -0.47 -4.10 5.83
N GLN A 128 -0.17 -3.23 6.80
CA GLN A 128 -1.16 -2.56 7.65
C GLN A 128 -1.87 -1.39 6.96
N TRP A 129 -1.24 -0.83 5.93
CA TRP A 129 -1.73 0.33 5.21
C TRP A 129 -1.88 0.05 3.73
N LEU A 130 -2.90 0.63 3.14
CA LEU A 130 -3.05 0.74 1.69
C LEU A 130 -3.06 2.22 1.32
N ALA A 131 -2.21 2.62 0.38
CA ALA A 131 -2.34 3.89 -0.29
C ALA A 131 -2.81 3.68 -1.73
N LEU A 132 -3.67 4.56 -2.18
CA LEU A 132 -4.07 4.69 -3.58
C LEU A 132 -3.59 6.02 -4.10
N TRP A 133 -3.03 6.01 -5.30
CA TRP A 133 -2.57 7.22 -5.96
C TRP A 133 -2.80 7.13 -7.47
N GLY A 134 -2.99 8.28 -8.10
CA GLY A 134 -3.10 8.40 -9.54
C GLY A 134 -2.80 9.82 -9.99
N ILE A 135 -2.62 9.99 -11.29
CA ILE A 135 -2.47 11.31 -11.90
C ILE A 135 -3.85 11.73 -12.40
N PRO A 136 -4.40 12.88 -11.95
CA PRO A 136 -5.68 13.37 -12.44
C PRO A 136 -5.72 13.44 -13.95
N GLY A 137 -6.73 12.83 -14.57
CA GLY A 137 -6.89 12.76 -16.03
C GLY A 137 -6.02 11.70 -16.73
N ALA A 138 -5.23 10.91 -16.01
CA ALA A 138 -4.48 9.81 -16.59
C ALA A 138 -5.14 8.45 -16.27
N ASN A 139 -5.00 7.51 -17.19
CA ASN A 139 -5.43 6.12 -17.00
C ASN A 139 -4.37 5.32 -16.21
N LEU A 140 -4.13 5.77 -14.98
CA LEU A 140 -3.14 5.20 -14.07
C LEU A 140 -3.72 5.13 -12.66
N LEU A 141 -3.65 3.95 -12.05
CA LEU A 141 -3.90 3.74 -10.64
C LEU A 141 -2.70 3.03 -10.01
N CYS A 142 -2.09 3.64 -9.00
CA CYS A 142 -1.15 2.98 -8.11
C CYS A 142 -1.90 2.42 -6.91
N VAL A 143 -1.59 1.17 -6.56
CA VAL A 143 -2.19 0.44 -5.43
C VAL A 143 -1.04 0.00 -4.54
N GLU A 144 -0.87 0.66 -3.42
CA GLU A 144 0.37 0.65 -2.65
C GLU A 144 0.15 0.05 -1.24
N PRO A 145 0.36 -1.26 -1.07
CA PRO A 145 0.41 -1.86 0.26
C PRO A 145 1.70 -1.47 0.98
N LEU A 146 1.56 -0.88 2.16
CA LEU A 146 2.63 -0.27 2.92
C LEU A 146 2.61 -0.73 4.39
N SER A 147 3.78 -0.89 5.01
CA SER A 147 3.86 -1.10 6.46
C SER A 147 3.69 0.19 7.25
N GLY A 148 4.03 1.33 6.66
CA GLY A 148 3.94 2.66 7.26
C GLY A 148 3.26 3.65 6.33
N THR A 149 3.28 4.93 6.71
CA THR A 149 2.66 6.02 5.95
C THR A 149 3.66 7.15 5.68
N THR A 150 3.26 8.14 4.88
CA THR A 150 3.96 9.43 4.87
C THR A 150 3.85 10.10 6.24
N ASP A 151 4.62 11.17 6.46
CA ASP A 151 4.75 11.83 7.75
C ASP A 151 3.45 12.52 8.19
N ASP A 152 3.27 12.64 9.50
CA ASP A 152 2.23 13.48 10.08
C ASP A 152 2.63 14.97 9.98
N PRO A 153 1.67 15.89 10.03
CA PRO A 153 1.96 17.34 9.93
C PRO A 153 2.94 17.86 10.99
N CYS A 154 2.94 17.22 12.17
CA CYS A 154 3.80 17.61 13.29
C CYS A 154 4.90 16.59 13.54
N PHE A 155 5.29 15.79 12.54
CA PHE A 155 6.35 14.80 12.68
C PHE A 155 7.68 15.49 13.03
N ASP A 156 8.32 15.02 14.08
CA ASP A 156 9.54 15.63 14.66
C ASP A 156 10.84 15.14 14.01
N GLY A 157 10.76 14.29 13.00
CA GLY A 157 11.91 13.69 12.31
C GLY A 157 12.53 12.48 13.02
N GLN A 158 11.99 12.07 14.17
CA GLN A 158 12.49 10.91 14.90
C GLN A 158 11.84 9.61 14.36
N ILE A 159 12.65 8.70 13.85
CA ILE A 159 12.14 7.44 13.29
C ILE A 159 11.27 6.65 14.27
N ALA A 160 11.57 6.74 15.56
CA ALA A 160 10.80 6.08 16.62
C ALA A 160 9.34 6.56 16.72
N HIS A 161 9.07 7.78 16.26
CA HIS A 161 7.75 8.41 16.30
C HIS A 161 7.01 8.31 14.97
N LYS A 162 7.65 7.71 13.95
CA LYS A 162 7.04 7.56 12.64
C LYS A 162 6.00 6.42 12.64
N ARG A 163 4.83 6.69 12.10
CA ARG A 163 3.73 5.70 12.02
C ARG A 163 4.13 4.50 11.20
N GLY A 164 3.84 3.30 11.73
CA GLY A 164 4.02 2.03 11.04
C GLY A 164 5.49 1.57 10.92
N ILE A 165 6.39 2.16 11.71
CA ILE A 165 7.75 1.65 11.83
C ILE A 165 7.75 0.25 12.45
N GLN A 166 8.45 -0.64 11.80
CA GLN A 166 8.69 -2.01 12.25
C GLN A 166 10.11 -2.11 12.80
N TRP A 167 10.25 -2.65 13.99
CA TRP A 167 11.55 -2.77 14.67
C TRP A 167 12.10 -4.19 14.53
N LEU A 168 13.36 -4.30 14.16
CA LEU A 168 14.11 -5.54 14.08
C LEU A 168 15.21 -5.56 15.12
N ASN A 169 15.17 -6.51 16.03
CA ASN A 169 16.28 -6.78 16.92
C ASN A 169 17.47 -7.38 16.15
N ALA A 170 18.63 -7.40 16.78
CA ALA A 170 19.84 -8.03 16.22
C ALA A 170 19.55 -9.47 15.77
N GLY A 171 19.86 -9.79 14.53
CA GLY A 171 19.64 -11.11 13.93
C GLY A 171 18.18 -11.43 13.58
N GLU A 172 17.24 -10.52 13.79
CA GLU A 172 15.83 -10.73 13.49
C GLU A 172 15.52 -10.51 12.00
N GLN A 173 14.43 -11.12 11.56
CA GLN A 173 13.90 -11.02 10.19
C GLN A 173 12.39 -10.80 10.22
N HIS A 174 11.91 -9.90 9.37
CA HIS A 174 10.49 -9.81 9.01
C HIS A 174 10.29 -10.21 7.56
N SER A 175 9.14 -10.82 7.28
CA SER A 175 8.75 -11.22 5.93
C SER A 175 7.43 -10.60 5.54
N HIS A 176 7.41 -10.07 4.33
CA HIS A 176 6.26 -9.42 3.71
C HIS A 176 5.90 -10.11 2.41
N TRP A 177 4.65 -9.99 2.02
CA TRP A 177 4.20 -10.52 0.74
C TRP A 177 3.03 -9.72 0.19
N LEU A 178 2.89 -9.78 -1.13
CA LEU A 178 1.77 -9.29 -1.90
C LEU A 178 1.47 -10.30 -3.01
N SER A 179 0.21 -10.67 -3.16
CA SER A 179 -0.31 -11.37 -4.34
C SER A 179 -1.16 -10.41 -5.15
N VAL A 180 -0.96 -10.39 -6.45
CA VAL A 180 -1.75 -9.63 -7.42
C VAL A 180 -2.26 -10.61 -8.46
N ARG A 181 -3.58 -10.75 -8.57
CA ARG A 181 -4.21 -11.66 -9.53
C ARG A 181 -5.07 -10.87 -10.52
N PHE A 182 -5.09 -11.35 -11.74
CA PHE A 182 -5.91 -10.86 -12.83
C PHE A 182 -6.93 -11.97 -13.14
N PRO A 183 -8.13 -11.93 -12.53
CA PRO A 183 -9.14 -12.95 -12.78
C PRO A 183 -9.40 -13.06 -14.28
N ALA A 184 -9.41 -14.30 -14.79
CA ALA A 184 -9.78 -14.51 -16.18
C ALA A 184 -11.20 -13.96 -16.39
N ASP A 185 -11.38 -13.23 -17.49
CA ASP A 185 -12.70 -12.79 -17.92
C ASP A 185 -13.60 -14.04 -17.96
N SER A 186 -14.53 -14.14 -17.00
CA SER A 186 -15.52 -15.22 -17.01
C SER A 186 -16.44 -14.89 -18.17
N GLY A 187 -16.01 -15.32 -19.38
CA GLY A 187 -16.56 -14.96 -20.68
C GLY A 187 -18.09 -14.82 -20.66
N ARG A 188 -18.52 -13.65 -21.07
CA ARG A 188 -19.90 -13.42 -21.50
C ARG A 188 -20.11 -14.01 -22.86
#